data_3c2a9cf65a28764a12675bddbbb895ba
#
_entry.id   3c2a9cf65a28764a12675bddbbb895ba
#
_cell.length_a   1.000
_cell.length_b   1.000
_cell.length_c   1.000
_cell.angle_alpha   90.00
_cell.angle_beta   90.00
_cell.angle_gamma   90.00
#
_symmetry.space_group_name_H-M   'P 1'
#
loop_
_entity.id
_entity.type
_entity.pdbx_description
1 polymer ?
#
loop_
_entity_poly.entity_id
_entity_poly.type
_entity_poly.pdbx_seq_one_letter_code
_entity_poly.pdbx_strand_id
1 'polypeptide(L)'
;MSEEIKQETQEVQPPQKRKKKKLTKLEKWFRFMRRCYFSLGRLLVPIKKLGHTEKFNDRSYVFVGNHLSVLDVVPAAIALDKPVHFMAKKEIANNRIGKWFANKCECILLNRDGTDVRAVMLAMKYLKNGESVCIFPEGTRNKTDEIFLPFKSGAATLSIKTKTPIIIMVQCKKMRIFRRSYIYYSEPFEFTEYYNKKLTEDDIAAADEKLKQKMLEFYYQLSETIKNKKNRKK
;
A
#
# COMPACT_ATOMS: atom_id res chain seq x y z
N MET A 1 56.98 31.33 6.79
CA MET A 1 56.63 30.16 5.94
C MET A 1 55.13 29.98 6.01
N SER A 2 54.44 30.56 5.07
CA SER A 2 52.96 30.57 4.98
C SER A 2 52.59 29.62 3.86
N GLU A 3 51.93 28.48 4.24
CA GLU A 3 51.33 27.55 3.29
C GLU A 3 49.98 28.05 2.88
N GLU A 4 49.85 28.40 1.61
CA GLU A 4 48.57 28.74 0.97
C GLU A 4 47.69 27.48 0.83
N ILE A 5 46.59 27.44 1.51
CA ILE A 5 45.52 26.44 1.29
C ILE A 5 44.76 26.83 0.04
N LYS A 6 45.01 26.16 -1.10
CA LYS A 6 44.17 26.22 -2.28
C LYS A 6 42.87 25.48 -2.02
N GLN A 7 41.80 26.25 -1.82
CA GLN A 7 40.44 25.71 -1.87
C GLN A 7 40.08 25.40 -3.33
N GLU A 8 39.98 24.11 -3.65
CA GLU A 8 39.35 23.65 -4.88
C GLU A 8 37.85 23.92 -4.85
N THR A 9 37.41 24.89 -5.61
CA THR A 9 36.00 25.16 -5.88
C THR A 9 35.47 24.05 -6.79
N GLN A 10 34.74 23.07 -6.23
CA GLN A 10 34.00 22.09 -7.01
C GLN A 10 32.89 22.81 -7.79
N GLU A 11 33.02 22.88 -9.10
CA GLU A 11 31.97 23.32 -10.02
C GLU A 11 30.74 22.42 -9.85
N VAL A 12 29.65 22.99 -9.31
CA VAL A 12 28.35 22.33 -9.22
C VAL A 12 27.79 22.23 -10.65
N GLN A 13 27.85 21.05 -11.24
CA GLN A 13 27.25 20.81 -12.56
C GLN A 13 25.74 21.10 -12.52
N PRO A 14 25.19 21.84 -13.52
CA PRO A 14 23.77 22.13 -13.57
C PRO A 14 22.94 20.85 -13.69
N PRO A 15 21.75 20.77 -13.07
CA PRO A 15 20.94 19.57 -13.06
C PRO A 15 20.59 19.11 -14.48
N GLN A 16 21.07 17.93 -14.85
CA GLN A 16 20.77 17.33 -16.15
C GLN A 16 19.24 17.21 -16.31
N LYS A 17 18.69 17.82 -17.35
CA LYS A 17 17.26 17.72 -17.73
C LYS A 17 16.91 16.24 -17.94
N ARG A 18 16.25 15.60 -16.95
CA ARG A 18 15.77 14.22 -17.06
C ARG A 18 14.85 14.11 -18.28
N LYS A 19 15.25 13.33 -19.28
CA LYS A 19 14.39 13.00 -20.44
C LYS A 19 13.08 12.44 -19.91
N LYS A 20 11.93 13.04 -20.29
CA LYS A 20 10.60 12.57 -19.89
C LYS A 20 10.40 11.13 -20.39
N LYS A 21 10.45 10.15 -19.48
CA LYS A 21 10.21 8.74 -19.81
C LYS A 21 8.77 8.60 -20.31
N LYS A 22 8.57 7.91 -21.45
CA LYS A 22 7.20 7.63 -21.95
C LYS A 22 6.47 6.74 -20.94
N LEU A 23 5.24 7.13 -20.59
CA LEU A 23 4.39 6.36 -19.67
C LEU A 23 4.05 4.99 -20.25
N THR A 24 4.12 3.95 -19.42
CA THR A 24 3.66 2.60 -19.75
C THR A 24 2.14 2.55 -19.94
N LYS A 25 1.62 1.45 -20.51
CA LYS A 25 0.16 1.23 -20.63
C LYS A 25 -0.52 1.22 -19.25
N LEU A 26 0.13 0.60 -18.26
CA LEU A 26 -0.35 0.54 -16.88
C LEU A 26 -0.41 1.93 -16.24
N GLU A 27 0.65 2.73 -16.35
CA GLU A 27 0.68 4.11 -15.82
C GLU A 27 -0.42 5.00 -16.45
N LYS A 28 -0.63 4.87 -17.76
CA LYS A 28 -1.73 5.58 -18.46
C LYS A 28 -3.09 5.15 -17.92
N TRP A 29 -3.29 3.84 -17.69
CA TRP A 29 -4.52 3.29 -17.13
C TRP A 29 -4.79 3.81 -15.72
N PHE A 30 -3.80 3.73 -14.81
CA PHE A 30 -3.95 4.26 -13.46
C PHE A 30 -4.18 5.77 -13.42
N ARG A 31 -3.51 6.53 -14.28
CA ARG A 31 -3.75 7.98 -14.44
C ARG A 31 -5.19 8.26 -14.87
N PHE A 32 -5.71 7.51 -15.85
CA PHE A 32 -7.10 7.62 -16.30
C PHE A 32 -8.07 7.28 -15.16
N MET A 33 -7.90 6.15 -14.49
CA MET A 33 -8.75 5.72 -13.37
C MET A 33 -8.77 6.75 -12.23
N ARG A 34 -7.62 7.29 -11.86
CA ARG A 34 -7.57 8.36 -10.86
C ARG A 34 -8.28 9.63 -11.32
N ARG A 35 -8.13 10.01 -12.58
CA ARG A 35 -8.84 11.16 -13.13
C ARG A 35 -10.34 10.96 -13.04
N CYS A 36 -10.85 9.79 -13.42
CA CYS A 36 -12.26 9.43 -13.28
C CYS A 36 -12.71 9.47 -11.81
N TYR A 37 -11.88 8.94 -10.89
CA TYR A 37 -12.19 9.00 -9.45
C TYR A 37 -12.28 10.44 -8.94
N PHE A 38 -11.29 11.29 -9.22
CA PHE A 38 -11.29 12.66 -8.74
C PHE A 38 -12.35 13.56 -9.40
N SER A 39 -12.80 13.23 -10.60
CA SER A 39 -13.90 13.94 -11.28
C SER A 39 -15.26 13.52 -10.71
N LEU A 40 -15.63 12.25 -10.86
CA LEU A 40 -16.96 11.72 -10.54
C LEU A 40 -16.92 10.67 -9.41
N GLY A 41 -15.92 9.80 -9.39
CA GLY A 41 -15.85 8.68 -8.46
C GLY A 41 -15.84 9.08 -6.99
N ARG A 42 -15.30 10.27 -6.66
CA ARG A 42 -15.35 10.84 -5.30
C ARG A 42 -16.76 11.14 -4.80
N LEU A 43 -17.73 11.32 -5.70
CA LEU A 43 -19.14 11.48 -5.35
C LEU A 43 -19.77 10.12 -5.08
N LEU A 44 -19.36 9.10 -5.83
CA LEU A 44 -19.83 7.73 -5.66
C LEU A 44 -19.23 7.04 -4.44
N VAL A 45 -17.93 7.19 -4.24
CA VAL A 45 -17.17 6.58 -3.13
C VAL A 45 -16.35 7.67 -2.43
N PRO A 46 -16.99 8.54 -1.64
CA PRO A 46 -16.31 9.64 -0.99
C PRO A 46 -15.39 9.11 0.13
N ILE A 47 -14.08 9.29 -0.04
CA ILE A 47 -13.05 8.89 0.92
C ILE A 47 -12.50 10.15 1.60
N LYS A 48 -12.50 10.16 2.94
CA LYS A 48 -11.79 11.12 3.75
C LYS A 48 -10.54 10.47 4.32
N LYS A 49 -9.38 10.97 3.90
CA LYS A 49 -8.08 10.58 4.43
C LYS A 49 -7.88 11.16 5.83
N LEU A 50 -7.24 10.39 6.71
CA LEU A 50 -6.78 10.77 8.05
C LEU A 50 -5.36 10.23 8.25
N GLY A 51 -4.65 10.75 9.25
CA GLY A 51 -3.22 10.45 9.43
C GLY A 51 -2.39 11.14 8.34
N HIS A 52 -1.51 10.40 7.69
CA HIS A 52 -0.74 10.91 6.56
C HIS A 52 -1.65 11.20 5.35
N THR A 53 -1.69 12.43 4.90
CA THR A 53 -2.61 12.88 3.84
C THR A 53 -1.94 13.16 2.51
N GLU A 54 -0.62 13.28 2.51
CA GLU A 54 0.17 13.51 1.30
C GLU A 54 0.20 12.26 0.42
N LYS A 55 0.76 12.40 -0.79
CA LYS A 55 0.90 11.28 -1.71
C LYS A 55 2.26 10.59 -1.53
N PHE A 56 2.24 9.29 -1.55
CA PHE A 56 3.43 8.43 -1.43
C PHE A 56 4.13 8.24 -2.78
N ASN A 57 4.81 9.28 -3.29
CA ASN A 57 5.38 9.28 -4.65
C ASN A 57 6.89 9.21 -4.71
N ASP A 58 7.59 9.33 -3.60
CA ASP A 58 9.04 9.43 -3.50
C ASP A 58 9.75 8.10 -3.80
N ARG A 59 9.17 6.98 -3.38
CA ARG A 59 9.70 5.62 -3.57
C ARG A 59 8.60 4.58 -3.76
N SER A 60 8.94 3.28 -3.75
CA SER A 60 7.99 2.17 -3.67
C SER A 60 7.56 1.91 -2.23
N TYR A 61 6.37 1.36 -2.07
CA TYR A 61 5.78 1.04 -0.77
C TYR A 61 5.04 -0.30 -0.79
N VAL A 62 5.00 -0.97 0.35
CA VAL A 62 4.07 -2.06 0.61
C VAL A 62 2.86 -1.48 1.33
N PHE A 63 1.75 -1.32 0.63
CA PHE A 63 0.49 -0.92 1.25
C PHE A 63 -0.16 -2.12 1.92
N VAL A 64 -0.51 -1.98 3.19
CA VAL A 64 -1.17 -3.04 3.97
C VAL A 64 -2.47 -2.50 4.55
N GLY A 65 -3.57 -3.20 4.31
CA GLY A 65 -4.89 -2.78 4.78
C GLY A 65 -5.75 -3.92 5.27
N ASN A 66 -6.76 -3.60 6.07
CA ASN A 66 -7.82 -4.55 6.39
C ASN A 66 -8.85 -4.64 5.26
N HIS A 67 -9.47 -5.81 5.09
CA HIS A 67 -10.26 -6.11 3.90
C HIS A 67 -11.74 -6.35 4.23
N LEU A 68 -12.58 -5.34 4.01
CA LEU A 68 -14.02 -5.37 4.28
C LEU A 68 -14.87 -5.36 3.00
N SER A 69 -14.32 -4.84 1.88
CA SER A 69 -15.07 -4.58 0.65
C SER A 69 -14.21 -4.78 -0.60
N VAL A 70 -14.83 -4.98 -1.74
CA VAL A 70 -14.14 -4.92 -3.05
C VAL A 70 -13.61 -3.51 -3.36
N LEU A 71 -14.16 -2.47 -2.72
CA LEU A 71 -13.74 -1.08 -2.89
C LEU A 71 -12.44 -0.75 -2.12
N ASP A 72 -11.91 -1.66 -1.30
CA ASP A 72 -10.73 -1.42 -0.47
C ASP A 72 -9.44 -1.24 -1.28
N VAL A 73 -9.47 -1.57 -2.57
CA VAL A 73 -8.38 -1.27 -3.51
C VAL A 73 -8.29 0.23 -3.85
N VAL A 74 -9.40 0.98 -3.73
CA VAL A 74 -9.44 2.41 -4.09
C VAL A 74 -8.51 3.27 -3.24
N PRO A 75 -8.48 3.12 -1.90
CA PRO A 75 -7.54 3.86 -1.05
C PRO A 75 -6.08 3.75 -1.51
N ALA A 76 -5.58 2.54 -1.78
CA ALA A 76 -4.21 2.36 -2.27
C ALA A 76 -4.02 3.02 -3.64
N ALA A 77 -4.96 2.82 -4.57
CA ALA A 77 -4.88 3.37 -5.93
C ALA A 77 -4.87 4.91 -5.99
N ILE A 78 -5.45 5.60 -5.00
CA ILE A 78 -5.49 7.07 -4.94
C ILE A 78 -4.44 7.67 -4.00
N ALA A 79 -3.69 6.85 -3.26
CA ALA A 79 -2.67 7.30 -2.32
C ALA A 79 -1.39 7.78 -3.02
N LEU A 80 -1.16 7.35 -4.26
CA LEU A 80 0.03 7.70 -5.05
C LEU A 80 -0.33 7.96 -6.52
N ASP A 81 0.58 8.57 -7.27
CA ASP A 81 0.39 8.84 -8.70
C ASP A 81 0.91 7.70 -9.60
N LYS A 82 1.72 6.81 -9.04
CA LYS A 82 2.24 5.61 -9.72
C LYS A 82 1.22 4.45 -9.64
N PRO A 83 1.35 3.41 -10.48
CA PRO A 83 0.60 2.18 -10.34
C PRO A 83 0.87 1.48 -9.00
N VAL A 84 -0.13 0.72 -8.54
CA VAL A 84 0.00 -0.19 -7.42
C VAL A 84 -0.50 -1.57 -7.84
N HIS A 85 0.29 -2.62 -7.57
CA HIS A 85 -0.04 -4.00 -7.89
C HIS A 85 -0.73 -4.64 -6.70
N PHE A 86 -1.94 -5.15 -6.92
CA PHE A 86 -2.72 -5.81 -5.86
C PHE A 86 -2.40 -7.29 -5.80
N MET A 87 -2.08 -7.79 -4.62
CA MET A 87 -2.03 -9.22 -4.39
C MET A 87 -3.45 -9.76 -4.22
N ALA A 88 -3.85 -10.66 -5.09
CA ALA A 88 -5.22 -11.18 -5.15
C ALA A 88 -5.23 -12.70 -5.35
N LYS A 89 -6.28 -13.36 -4.88
CA LYS A 89 -6.47 -14.80 -5.13
C LYS A 89 -6.69 -15.06 -6.62
N LYS A 90 -6.15 -16.16 -7.14
CA LYS A 90 -6.28 -16.57 -8.55
C LYS A 90 -7.75 -16.66 -8.98
N GLU A 91 -8.63 -17.04 -8.07
CA GLU A 91 -10.07 -17.17 -8.31
C GLU A 91 -10.77 -15.85 -8.66
N ILE A 92 -10.12 -14.69 -8.43
CA ILE A 92 -10.65 -13.42 -8.93
C ILE A 92 -10.80 -13.43 -10.46
N ALA A 93 -9.95 -14.19 -11.15
CA ALA A 93 -9.96 -14.33 -12.60
C ALA A 93 -11.01 -15.32 -13.13
N ASN A 94 -11.77 -16.02 -12.27
CA ASN A 94 -12.78 -16.99 -12.67
C ASN A 94 -14.02 -16.33 -13.29
N ASN A 95 -14.25 -15.03 -13.05
CA ASN A 95 -15.31 -14.28 -13.71
C ASN A 95 -14.74 -13.19 -14.63
N ARG A 96 -15.53 -12.76 -15.62
CA ARG A 96 -15.09 -11.81 -16.65
C ARG A 96 -14.63 -10.47 -16.07
N ILE A 97 -15.35 -9.94 -15.07
CA ILE A 97 -15.03 -8.64 -14.44
C ILE A 97 -13.73 -8.73 -13.63
N GLY A 98 -13.60 -9.78 -12.80
CA GLY A 98 -12.39 -9.99 -12.01
C GLY A 98 -11.16 -10.25 -12.88
N LYS A 99 -11.30 -11.04 -13.96
CA LYS A 99 -10.23 -11.27 -14.94
C LYS A 99 -9.81 -9.97 -15.62
N TRP A 100 -10.78 -9.16 -16.05
CA TRP A 100 -10.51 -7.87 -16.65
C TRP A 100 -9.77 -6.93 -15.68
N PHE A 101 -10.24 -6.86 -14.41
CA PHE A 101 -9.59 -6.06 -13.36
C PHE A 101 -8.15 -6.56 -13.10
N ALA A 102 -7.98 -7.87 -12.90
CA ALA A 102 -6.67 -8.47 -12.65
C ALA A 102 -5.67 -8.14 -13.77
N ASN A 103 -6.10 -8.26 -15.04
CA ASN A 103 -5.26 -7.95 -16.19
C ASN A 103 -4.96 -6.44 -16.30
N LYS A 104 -5.96 -5.57 -16.04
CA LYS A 104 -5.79 -4.11 -16.18
C LYS A 104 -4.92 -3.50 -15.08
N CYS A 105 -4.96 -4.07 -13.88
CA CYS A 105 -4.16 -3.65 -12.74
C CYS A 105 -2.87 -4.46 -12.58
N GLU A 106 -2.60 -5.40 -13.50
CA GLU A 106 -1.47 -6.33 -13.41
C GLU A 106 -1.36 -6.94 -11.99
N CYS A 107 -2.48 -7.49 -11.51
CA CYS A 107 -2.54 -8.07 -10.18
C CYS A 107 -1.61 -9.27 -10.04
N ILE A 108 -1.00 -9.39 -8.88
CA ILE A 108 -0.20 -10.55 -8.49
C ILE A 108 -1.16 -11.64 -8.00
N LEU A 109 -1.38 -12.67 -8.84
CA LEU A 109 -2.32 -13.73 -8.52
C LEU A 109 -1.67 -14.81 -7.67
N LEU A 110 -2.32 -15.13 -6.54
CA LEU A 110 -1.88 -16.11 -5.54
C LEU A 110 -2.66 -17.43 -5.71
N ASN A 111 -1.95 -18.54 -5.74
CA ASN A 111 -2.55 -19.87 -5.55
C ASN A 111 -2.87 -20.10 -4.07
N ARG A 112 -3.87 -20.95 -3.79
CA ARG A 112 -4.27 -21.27 -2.40
C ARG A 112 -3.42 -22.36 -1.75
N ASP A 113 -2.76 -23.17 -2.55
CA ASP A 113 -2.12 -24.42 -2.13
C ASP A 113 -0.68 -24.13 -1.63
N GLY A 114 -0.57 -23.48 -0.47
CA GLY A 114 0.71 -23.21 0.17
C GLY A 114 1.28 -21.81 -0.14
N THR A 115 2.59 -21.66 0.10
CA THR A 115 3.31 -20.40 -0.19
C THR A 115 3.56 -20.31 -1.70
N ASP A 116 2.90 -19.37 -2.36
CA ASP A 116 3.14 -19.12 -3.79
C ASP A 116 4.44 -18.31 -3.99
N VAL A 117 5.55 -19.03 -4.06
CA VAL A 117 6.89 -18.45 -4.24
C VAL A 117 6.96 -17.56 -5.49
N ARG A 118 6.27 -17.92 -6.57
CA ARG A 118 6.26 -17.14 -7.82
C ARG A 118 5.59 -15.78 -7.62
N ALA A 119 4.47 -15.76 -6.91
CA ALA A 119 3.77 -14.50 -6.59
C ALA A 119 4.61 -13.61 -5.68
N VAL A 120 5.29 -14.18 -4.67
CA VAL A 120 6.20 -13.43 -3.80
C VAL A 120 7.39 -12.88 -4.60
N MET A 121 8.01 -13.67 -5.47
CA MET A 121 9.10 -13.21 -6.33
C MET A 121 8.65 -12.08 -7.28
N LEU A 122 7.44 -12.17 -7.84
CA LEU A 122 6.88 -11.12 -8.69
C LEU A 122 6.64 -9.83 -7.90
N ALA A 123 6.09 -9.92 -6.68
CA ALA A 123 5.94 -8.78 -5.78
C ALA A 123 7.28 -8.12 -5.47
N MET A 124 8.30 -8.93 -5.12
CA MET A 124 9.66 -8.41 -4.90
C MET A 124 10.24 -7.72 -6.13
N LYS A 125 10.00 -8.26 -7.32
CA LYS A 125 10.44 -7.65 -8.59
C LYS A 125 9.82 -6.26 -8.79
N TYR A 126 8.50 -6.13 -8.58
CA TYR A 126 7.83 -4.84 -8.68
C TYR A 126 8.39 -3.82 -7.69
N LEU A 127 8.55 -4.19 -6.42
CA LEU A 127 9.11 -3.31 -5.39
C LEU A 127 10.54 -2.85 -5.71
N LYS A 128 11.41 -3.77 -6.16
CA LYS A 128 12.78 -3.45 -6.61
C LYS A 128 12.81 -2.52 -7.83
N ASN A 129 11.80 -2.59 -8.69
CA ASN A 129 11.66 -1.69 -9.85
C ASN A 129 11.07 -0.31 -9.48
N GLY A 130 10.82 -0.04 -8.19
CA GLY A 130 10.24 1.23 -7.73
C GLY A 130 8.73 1.31 -7.86
N GLU A 131 8.04 0.16 -8.08
CA GLU A 131 6.59 0.05 -8.13
C GLU A 131 6.05 -0.41 -6.77
N SER A 132 4.82 -0.04 -6.43
CA SER A 132 4.24 -0.35 -5.12
C SER A 132 3.33 -1.57 -5.18
N VAL A 133 3.23 -2.29 -4.07
CA VAL A 133 2.37 -3.48 -3.92
C VAL A 133 1.37 -3.23 -2.81
N CYS A 134 0.13 -3.72 -2.98
CA CYS A 134 -0.91 -3.67 -1.96
C CYS A 134 -1.33 -5.07 -1.54
N ILE A 135 -1.32 -5.30 -0.24
CA ILE A 135 -1.61 -6.59 0.39
C ILE A 135 -2.72 -6.40 1.44
N PHE A 136 -3.68 -7.30 1.43
CA PHE A 136 -4.64 -7.48 2.50
C PHE A 136 -4.25 -8.75 3.26
N PRO A 137 -3.59 -8.66 4.43
CA PRO A 137 -2.98 -9.82 5.09
C PRO A 137 -4.00 -10.86 5.55
N GLU A 138 -5.25 -10.48 5.72
CA GLU A 138 -6.36 -11.39 5.99
C GLU A 138 -6.60 -12.40 4.85
N GLY A 139 -6.11 -12.10 3.65
CA GLY A 139 -6.24 -12.94 2.45
C GLY A 139 -7.68 -13.20 2.00
N THR A 140 -8.66 -12.66 2.68
CA THR A 140 -10.09 -12.70 2.31
C THR A 140 -10.81 -11.51 2.93
N ARG A 141 -12.01 -11.21 2.41
CA ARG A 141 -12.83 -10.15 2.99
C ARG A 141 -13.38 -10.60 4.33
N ASN A 142 -13.17 -9.76 5.35
CA ASN A 142 -13.77 -9.97 6.66
C ASN A 142 -15.28 -9.70 6.58
N LYS A 143 -16.08 -10.71 6.90
CA LYS A 143 -17.53 -10.67 6.95
C LYS A 143 -18.05 -10.95 8.37
N THR A 144 -17.14 -11.05 9.34
CA THR A 144 -17.43 -11.29 10.76
C THR A 144 -17.46 -9.97 11.53
N ASP A 145 -17.75 -10.03 12.81
CA ASP A 145 -17.70 -8.89 13.72
C ASP A 145 -16.30 -8.66 14.32
N GLU A 146 -15.36 -9.55 14.03
CA GLU A 146 -13.95 -9.37 14.41
C GLU A 146 -13.34 -8.14 13.75
N ILE A 147 -12.46 -7.44 14.45
CA ILE A 147 -11.76 -6.27 13.91
C ILE A 147 -10.92 -6.67 12.71
N PHE A 148 -10.13 -7.74 12.85
CA PHE A 148 -9.33 -8.34 11.80
C PHE A 148 -9.41 -9.86 11.85
N LEU A 149 -9.44 -10.51 10.71
CA LEU A 149 -9.22 -11.95 10.62
C LEU A 149 -7.73 -12.28 10.89
N PRO A 150 -7.40 -13.55 11.17
CA PRO A 150 -6.02 -13.99 11.30
C PRO A 150 -5.19 -13.59 10.06
N PHE A 151 -4.01 -13.01 10.31
CA PHE A 151 -3.13 -12.61 9.23
C PHE A 151 -2.41 -13.81 8.65
N LYS A 152 -2.28 -13.83 7.34
CA LYS A 152 -1.38 -14.72 6.62
C LYS A 152 -0.02 -14.05 6.53
N SER A 153 1.03 -14.78 6.83
CA SER A 153 2.41 -14.29 6.69
C SER A 153 2.70 -13.84 5.26
N GLY A 154 3.50 -12.80 5.14
CA GLY A 154 3.99 -12.34 3.84
C GLY A 154 4.15 -10.83 3.71
N ALA A 155 3.31 -10.01 4.33
CA ALA A 155 3.40 -8.56 4.19
C ALA A 155 4.66 -8.01 4.87
N ALA A 156 4.92 -8.39 6.12
CA ALA A 156 6.14 -8.00 6.84
C ALA A 156 7.38 -8.61 6.17
N THR A 157 7.34 -9.90 5.84
CA THR A 157 8.44 -10.60 5.14
C THR A 157 8.80 -9.93 3.81
N LEU A 158 7.79 -9.52 3.01
CA LEU A 158 8.03 -8.83 1.74
C LEU A 158 8.73 -7.49 1.96
N SER A 159 8.26 -6.70 2.93
CA SER A 159 8.87 -5.43 3.33
C SER A 159 10.33 -5.61 3.75
N ILE A 160 10.60 -6.58 4.64
CA ILE A 160 11.94 -6.85 5.16
C ILE A 160 12.90 -7.27 4.03
N LYS A 161 12.49 -8.27 3.21
CA LYS A 161 13.32 -8.79 2.11
C LYS A 161 13.62 -7.77 1.02
N THR A 162 12.75 -6.79 0.82
CA THR A 162 12.94 -5.74 -0.19
C THR A 162 13.41 -4.42 0.40
N LYS A 163 13.52 -4.31 1.73
CA LYS A 163 13.80 -3.06 2.45
C LYS A 163 12.87 -1.93 2.03
N THR A 164 11.61 -2.29 1.78
CA THR A 164 10.58 -1.36 1.32
C THR A 164 9.67 -1.01 2.48
N PRO A 165 9.44 0.28 2.78
CA PRO A 165 8.57 0.68 3.89
C PRO A 165 7.14 0.26 3.69
N ILE A 166 6.45 0.02 4.80
CA ILE A 166 5.01 -0.27 4.86
C ILE A 166 4.23 1.02 5.06
N ILE A 167 3.12 1.13 4.36
CA ILE A 167 2.04 2.07 4.65
C ILE A 167 0.83 1.28 5.11
N ILE A 168 0.40 1.51 6.34
CA ILE A 168 -0.82 0.91 6.87
C ILE A 168 -2.02 1.77 6.45
N MET A 169 -3.05 1.10 5.94
CA MET A 169 -4.35 1.69 5.61
C MET A 169 -5.44 0.98 6.39
N VAL A 170 -6.07 1.64 7.34
CA VAL A 170 -7.16 1.03 8.12
C VAL A 170 -8.47 1.75 7.93
N GLN A 171 -9.56 0.98 8.00
CA GLN A 171 -10.92 1.45 7.99
C GLN A 171 -11.76 0.72 9.06
N CYS A 172 -12.67 1.43 9.73
CA CYS A 172 -13.54 0.85 10.74
C CYS A 172 -14.87 0.34 10.18
N LYS A 173 -15.21 0.68 8.96
CA LYS A 173 -16.48 0.34 8.33
C LYS A 173 -16.29 0.01 6.86
N LYS A 174 -17.04 -0.99 6.40
CA LYS A 174 -17.13 -1.36 4.99
C LYS A 174 -17.49 -0.14 4.14
N MET A 175 -16.69 0.12 3.11
CA MET A 175 -17.01 1.16 2.12
C MET A 175 -18.29 0.84 1.38
N ARG A 176 -19.12 1.86 1.19
CA ARG A 176 -20.38 1.79 0.45
C ARG A 176 -20.50 2.97 -0.51
N ILE A 177 -21.16 2.74 -1.64
CA ILE A 177 -21.48 3.79 -2.60
C ILE A 177 -22.36 4.86 -1.93
N PHE A 178 -22.11 6.11 -2.24
CA PHE A 178 -22.77 7.31 -1.70
C PHE A 178 -22.62 7.52 -0.19
N ARG A 179 -21.75 6.74 0.49
CA ARG A 179 -21.46 6.92 1.92
C ARG A 179 -20.01 7.26 2.14
N ARG A 180 -19.78 8.35 2.90
CA ARG A 180 -18.43 8.78 3.28
C ARG A 180 -17.73 7.70 4.08
N SER A 181 -16.57 7.28 3.58
CA SER A 181 -15.64 6.37 4.24
C SER A 181 -14.46 7.14 4.80
N TYR A 182 -13.95 6.71 5.94
CA TYR A 182 -12.78 7.25 6.59
C TYR A 182 -11.67 6.22 6.51
N ILE A 183 -10.54 6.62 5.95
CA ILE A 183 -9.34 5.77 5.84
C ILE A 183 -8.22 6.49 6.57
N TYR A 184 -7.60 5.79 7.51
CA TYR A 184 -6.37 6.24 8.15
C TYR A 184 -5.18 5.70 7.39
N TYR A 185 -4.21 6.55 7.07
CA TYR A 185 -2.92 6.17 6.50
C TYR A 185 -1.84 6.45 7.54
N SER A 186 -0.96 5.47 7.78
CA SER A 186 0.21 5.67 8.62
C SER A 186 1.27 6.49 7.91
N GLU A 187 2.23 7.04 8.69
CA GLU A 187 3.55 7.34 8.16
C GLU A 187 4.22 6.06 7.67
N PRO A 188 5.15 6.16 6.70
CA PRO A 188 5.97 5.03 6.30
C PRO A 188 6.77 4.49 7.49
N PHE A 189 6.74 3.17 7.71
CA PHE A 189 7.60 2.54 8.70
C PHE A 189 8.34 1.34 8.11
N GLU A 190 9.47 1.01 8.71
CA GLU A 190 10.37 -0.04 8.26
C GLU A 190 10.66 -1.02 9.39
N PHE A 191 10.99 -2.25 9.04
CA PHE A 191 11.43 -3.30 9.96
C PHE A 191 12.96 -3.38 10.00
N THR A 192 13.62 -2.26 10.29
CA THR A 192 15.09 -2.13 10.21
C THR A 192 15.84 -3.12 11.08
N GLU A 193 15.24 -3.54 12.21
CA GLU A 193 15.77 -4.54 13.15
C GLU A 193 15.93 -5.94 12.54
N TYR A 194 15.24 -6.21 11.42
CA TYR A 194 15.30 -7.48 10.69
C TYR A 194 16.15 -7.41 9.42
N TYR A 195 16.71 -6.25 9.08
CA TYR A 195 17.50 -6.12 7.87
C TYR A 195 18.85 -6.85 7.99
N ASN A 196 19.30 -7.41 6.85
CA ASN A 196 20.60 -8.07 6.70
C ASN A 196 20.84 -9.33 7.58
N LYS A 197 19.78 -9.89 8.17
CA LYS A 197 19.85 -11.17 8.87
C LYS A 197 19.05 -12.27 8.17
N LYS A 198 19.41 -13.52 8.41
CA LYS A 198 18.60 -14.66 8.01
C LYS A 198 17.38 -14.72 8.93
N LEU A 199 16.19 -14.52 8.36
CA LEU A 199 14.93 -14.58 9.11
C LEU A 199 14.63 -16.01 9.54
N THR A 200 14.34 -16.20 10.81
CA THR A 200 13.74 -17.43 11.36
C THR A 200 12.22 -17.35 11.26
N GLU A 201 11.53 -18.48 11.53
CA GLU A 201 10.06 -18.49 11.62
C GLU A 201 9.57 -17.60 12.75
N ASP A 202 10.26 -17.57 13.88
CA ASP A 202 9.95 -16.71 15.02
C ASP A 202 10.12 -15.22 14.67
N ASP A 203 11.16 -14.85 13.91
CA ASP A 203 11.34 -13.48 13.41
C ASP A 203 10.17 -13.04 12.52
N ILE A 204 9.71 -13.93 11.65
CA ILE A 204 8.58 -13.67 10.76
C ILE A 204 7.29 -13.50 11.57
N ALA A 205 7.03 -14.39 12.52
CA ALA A 205 5.88 -14.33 13.39
C ALA A 205 5.86 -13.04 14.23
N ALA A 206 7.01 -12.66 14.80
CA ALA A 206 7.17 -11.43 15.57
C ALA A 206 6.94 -10.17 14.72
N ALA A 207 7.45 -10.15 13.48
CA ALA A 207 7.23 -9.04 12.55
C ALA A 207 5.76 -8.92 12.11
N ASP A 208 5.07 -10.04 11.84
CA ASP A 208 3.65 -10.06 11.49
C ASP A 208 2.79 -9.61 12.69
N GLU A 209 3.12 -10.04 13.92
CA GLU A 209 2.42 -9.58 15.13
C GLU A 209 2.65 -8.08 15.37
N LYS A 210 3.87 -7.58 15.21
CA LYS A 210 4.18 -6.14 15.29
C LYS A 210 3.37 -5.34 14.27
N LEU A 211 3.21 -5.85 13.04
CA LEU A 211 2.38 -5.23 12.01
C LEU A 211 0.91 -5.19 12.43
N LYS A 212 0.39 -6.30 12.95
CA LYS A 212 -0.98 -6.42 13.44
C LYS A 212 -1.27 -5.46 14.58
N GLN A 213 -0.36 -5.36 15.57
CA GLN A 213 -0.51 -4.43 16.69
C GLN A 213 -0.55 -2.97 16.21
N LYS A 214 0.32 -2.57 15.26
CA LYS A 214 0.25 -1.24 14.66
C LYS A 214 -1.06 -0.99 13.91
N MET A 215 -1.58 -1.98 13.21
CA MET A 215 -2.88 -1.87 12.54
C MET A 215 -4.03 -1.70 13.54
N LEU A 216 -3.99 -2.40 14.69
CA LEU A 216 -4.96 -2.25 15.77
C LEU A 216 -4.90 -0.85 16.40
N GLU A 217 -3.70 -0.34 16.66
CA GLU A 217 -3.50 1.02 17.19
C GLU A 217 -4.17 2.05 16.28
N PHE A 218 -3.89 2.03 14.97
CA PHE A 218 -4.49 2.96 14.02
C PHE A 218 -5.99 2.76 13.83
N TYR A 219 -6.48 1.52 13.98
CA TYR A 219 -7.91 1.25 13.96
C TYR A 219 -8.64 1.92 15.13
N TYR A 220 -8.11 1.81 16.34
CA TYR A 220 -8.69 2.45 17.52
C TYR A 220 -8.60 3.98 17.42
N GLN A 221 -7.49 4.53 16.98
CA GLN A 221 -7.30 5.97 16.72
C GLN A 221 -8.34 6.52 15.73
N LEU A 222 -8.57 5.78 14.65
CA LEU A 222 -9.60 6.11 13.66
C LEU A 222 -11.00 6.04 14.25
N SER A 223 -11.29 4.98 15.03
CA SER A 223 -12.59 4.77 15.66
C SER A 223 -12.96 5.93 16.60
N GLU A 224 -12.04 6.35 17.46
CA GLU A 224 -12.20 7.52 18.34
C GLU A 224 -12.42 8.81 17.56
N THR A 225 -11.60 9.04 16.53
CA THR A 225 -11.74 10.22 15.67
C THR A 225 -13.13 10.30 15.04
N ILE A 226 -13.68 9.17 14.62
CA ILE A 226 -15.03 9.12 14.03
C ILE A 226 -16.11 9.37 15.10
N LYS A 227 -15.96 8.81 16.32
CA LYS A 227 -16.88 9.04 17.45
C LYS A 227 -16.93 10.52 17.82
N ASN A 228 -15.77 11.14 18.01
CA ASN A 228 -15.66 12.55 18.38
C ASN A 228 -16.27 13.50 17.33
N LYS A 229 -16.10 13.18 16.01
CA LYS A 229 -16.75 13.95 14.94
C LYS A 229 -18.27 13.82 14.91
N LYS A 230 -18.82 12.71 15.37
CA LYS A 230 -20.28 12.55 15.48
C LYS A 230 -20.85 13.34 16.64
N ASN A 231 -20.16 13.33 17.79
CA ASN A 231 -20.60 14.04 18.99
C ASN A 231 -20.59 15.56 18.82
N ARG A 232 -19.64 16.10 18.01
CA ARG A 232 -19.58 17.54 17.69
C ARG A 232 -20.65 18.02 16.68
N LYS A 233 -21.43 17.11 16.12
CA LYS A 233 -22.49 17.42 15.14
C LYS A 233 -23.90 17.24 15.71
N LYS A 234 -24.01 16.75 16.94
CA LYS A 234 -25.20 16.77 17.76
C LYS A 234 -25.20 18.04 18.64
#